data_03b18c43dd1c07966581e2bacf11f5ea
#
_entry.id   03b18c43dd1c07966581e2bacf11f5ea
#
_cell.length_a   1.000
_cell.length_b   1.000
_cell.length_c   1.000
_cell.angle_alpha   90.00
_cell.angle_beta   90.00
_cell.angle_gamma   90.00
#
_symmetry.space_group_name_H-M   'P 1'
#
loop_
_entity.id
_entity.type
_entity.pdbx_description
1 polymer ?
#
loop_
_entity_poly.entity_id
_entity_poly.type
_entity_poly.pdbx_seq_one_letter_code
_entity_poly.pdbx_strand_id
1 'polypeptide(L)'
;LSRSSAASDVYKRQVLKMHYGNIFLRGQGFSPNGQFPFIDKVNTKTFQKTRVYESSYTDKIESIIDYDPKKNQLTVSIESPSEYPNYYTKKVKSGKLEKLTNLKNPFLELQNVKKEKITYLRNDGVELSGILYLPLNYDKEKKEKMPMILWAYPREFKDRQSASQNTKNSNEFTYPYYGSMVYWVTKGYVVLDDASFPIIGEDENEPNDNFRNQLVANAEAAIDA
;
A
#
# COMPACT_ATOMS: atom_id res chain seq x y z
N LEU A 1 7.41 7.14 -9.24
CA LEU A 1 6.69 7.28 -10.51
C LEU A 1 6.83 5.99 -11.32
N SER A 2 5.73 5.25 -11.48
CA SER A 2 5.71 4.07 -12.31
C SER A 2 5.73 4.46 -13.79
N ARG A 3 6.38 3.65 -14.59
CA ARG A 3 6.58 3.88 -16.02
C ARG A 3 5.26 3.89 -16.79
N SER A 4 5.10 4.80 -17.73
CA SER A 4 4.14 4.69 -18.83
C SER A 4 4.37 3.36 -19.54
N SER A 5 3.31 2.65 -19.93
CA SER A 5 3.41 1.38 -20.67
C SER A 5 4.33 1.55 -21.87
N ALA A 6 5.37 0.73 -21.95
CA ALA A 6 6.38 0.83 -22.98
C ALA A 6 5.94 0.07 -24.24
N ALA A 7 6.16 0.67 -25.41
CA ALA A 7 6.18 -0.05 -26.67
C ALA A 7 7.60 -0.61 -26.91
N SER A 8 7.72 -1.72 -27.62
CA SER A 8 9.00 -2.29 -28.03
C SER A 8 9.40 -1.70 -29.40
N ASP A 9 10.65 -1.25 -29.53
CA ASP A 9 11.22 -0.89 -30.84
C ASP A 9 11.72 -2.14 -31.60
N VAL A 10 12.21 -1.94 -32.82
CA VAL A 10 12.78 -2.99 -33.66
C VAL A 10 13.95 -3.73 -32.99
N TYR A 11 14.61 -3.11 -32.02
CA TYR A 11 15.73 -3.68 -31.26
C TYR A 11 15.30 -4.29 -29.92
N LYS A 12 14.01 -4.50 -29.70
CA LYS A 12 13.41 -4.99 -28.44
C LYS A 12 13.70 -4.10 -27.22
N ARG A 13 14.03 -2.83 -27.43
CA ARG A 13 14.20 -1.86 -26.36
C ARG A 13 12.86 -1.26 -26.01
N GLN A 14 12.66 -0.98 -24.73
CA GLN A 14 11.46 -0.29 -24.27
C GLN A 14 11.55 1.21 -24.57
N VAL A 15 10.53 1.75 -25.22
CA VAL A 15 10.37 3.18 -25.50
C VAL A 15 9.17 3.74 -24.76
N LEU A 16 9.21 5.03 -24.40
CA LEU A 16 8.06 5.69 -23.78
C LEU A 16 6.91 5.79 -24.76
N LYS A 17 5.73 5.31 -24.35
CA LYS A 17 4.49 5.48 -25.10
C LYS A 17 4.05 6.94 -25.08
N MET A 18 4.01 7.56 -26.22
CA MET A 18 3.56 8.95 -26.38
C MET A 18 2.22 9.02 -27.10
N HIS A 19 1.43 10.06 -26.74
CA HIS A 19 0.19 10.39 -27.43
C HIS A 19 0.12 11.91 -27.67
N TYR A 20 0.14 12.31 -28.93
CA TYR A 20 0.17 13.73 -29.37
C TYR A 20 1.22 14.57 -28.59
N GLY A 21 2.47 14.08 -28.57
CA GLY A 21 3.57 14.79 -27.90
C GLY A 21 3.49 14.84 -26.37
N ASN A 22 2.66 14.00 -25.75
CA ASN A 22 2.55 13.89 -24.30
C ASN A 22 2.85 12.46 -23.85
N ILE A 23 3.43 12.36 -22.66
CA ILE A 23 3.52 11.12 -21.88
C ILE A 23 2.54 11.19 -20.69
N PHE A 24 2.18 10.03 -20.17
CA PHE A 24 1.26 9.92 -19.03
C PHE A 24 1.96 9.20 -17.89
N LEU A 25 2.06 9.86 -16.77
CA LEU A 25 2.70 9.35 -15.55
C LEU A 25 1.63 8.89 -14.57
N ARG A 26 1.83 7.71 -14.02
CA ARG A 26 0.97 7.16 -12.97
C ARG A 26 1.67 7.30 -11.62
N GLY A 27 0.97 7.86 -10.63
CA GLY A 27 1.43 7.94 -9.24
C GLY A 27 0.47 7.21 -8.31
N GLN A 28 1.01 6.73 -7.19
CA GLN A 28 0.24 6.04 -6.16
C GLN A 28 -0.54 6.99 -5.25
N GLY A 29 -0.13 8.26 -5.17
CA GLY A 29 -0.85 9.29 -4.46
C GLY A 29 -0.91 9.13 -2.94
N PHE A 30 0.12 8.56 -2.31
CA PHE A 30 0.20 8.49 -0.86
C PHE A 30 0.27 9.89 -0.25
N SER A 31 -0.55 10.10 0.77
CA SER A 31 -0.64 11.35 1.55
C SER A 31 -1.05 11.05 3.00
N PRO A 32 -0.93 12.00 3.93
CA PRO A 32 -1.46 11.84 5.28
C PRO A 32 -2.97 11.54 5.34
N ASN A 33 -3.73 11.98 4.32
CA ASN A 33 -5.18 11.83 4.24
C ASN A 33 -5.63 10.54 3.52
N GLY A 34 -4.71 9.72 3.04
CA GLY A 34 -5.01 8.48 2.33
C GLY A 34 -4.19 8.28 1.06
N GLN A 35 -4.64 7.36 0.25
CA GLN A 35 -3.99 7.00 -1.01
C GLN A 35 -4.92 7.35 -2.18
N PHE A 36 -4.49 8.33 -2.99
CA PHE A 36 -5.26 8.87 -4.12
C PHE A 36 -4.48 8.69 -5.44
N PRO A 37 -4.48 7.51 -6.05
CA PRO A 37 -3.78 7.25 -7.29
C PRO A 37 -4.19 8.21 -8.40
N PHE A 38 -3.23 8.60 -9.22
CA PHE A 38 -3.46 9.63 -10.22
C PHE A 38 -2.75 9.39 -11.55
N ILE A 39 -3.20 10.11 -12.58
CA ILE A 39 -2.56 10.24 -13.88
C ILE A 39 -2.22 11.71 -14.12
N ASP A 40 -0.95 11.98 -14.38
CA ASP A 40 -0.45 13.27 -14.87
C ASP A 40 -0.07 13.16 -16.34
N LYS A 41 -0.55 14.10 -17.15
CA LYS A 41 -0.10 14.32 -18.52
C LYS A 41 1.06 15.28 -18.52
N VAL A 42 2.15 14.93 -19.18
CA VAL A 42 3.34 15.78 -19.33
C VAL A 42 3.61 16.00 -20.82
N ASN A 43 3.66 17.26 -21.24
CA ASN A 43 4.07 17.64 -22.58
C ASN A 43 5.58 17.46 -22.73
N THR A 44 6.02 16.69 -23.73
CA THR A 44 7.45 16.34 -23.89
C THR A 44 8.34 17.47 -24.41
N LYS A 45 7.76 18.58 -24.89
CA LYS A 45 8.50 19.76 -25.36
C LYS A 45 8.57 20.85 -24.29
N THR A 46 7.42 21.15 -23.64
CA THR A 46 7.33 22.25 -22.67
C THR A 46 7.53 21.80 -21.23
N PHE A 47 7.51 20.48 -20.99
CA PHE A 47 7.53 19.84 -19.66
C PHE A 47 6.36 20.26 -18.76
N GLN A 48 5.36 20.94 -19.31
CA GLN A 48 4.18 21.30 -18.57
C GLN A 48 3.41 20.04 -18.13
N LYS A 49 3.10 19.98 -16.85
CA LYS A 49 2.37 18.89 -16.19
C LYS A 49 0.94 19.32 -15.90
N THR A 50 -0.02 18.42 -16.19
CA THR A 50 -1.45 18.63 -15.92
C THR A 50 -2.05 17.36 -15.35
N ARG A 51 -2.77 17.45 -14.20
CA ARG A 51 -3.52 16.35 -13.63
C ARG A 51 -4.69 15.98 -14.54
N VAL A 52 -4.75 14.72 -14.98
CA VAL A 52 -5.81 14.18 -15.82
C VAL A 52 -6.87 13.49 -14.99
N TYR A 53 -6.39 12.77 -13.98
CA TYR A 53 -7.22 11.99 -13.07
C TYR A 53 -6.58 11.90 -11.70
N GLU A 54 -7.42 11.87 -10.66
CA GLU A 54 -7.06 11.54 -9.29
C GLU A 54 -8.22 10.80 -8.63
N SER A 55 -7.93 9.71 -7.93
CA SER A 55 -8.92 8.97 -7.16
C SER A 55 -9.40 9.81 -5.97
N SER A 56 -10.65 9.62 -5.57
CA SER A 56 -11.26 10.31 -4.42
C SER A 56 -11.83 9.33 -3.38
N TYR A 57 -11.53 8.04 -3.51
CA TYR A 57 -12.00 7.06 -2.52
C TYR A 57 -11.26 7.20 -1.20
N THR A 58 -12.01 7.22 -0.10
CA THR A 58 -11.50 7.26 1.27
C THR A 58 -11.71 5.95 2.02
N ASP A 59 -12.67 5.14 1.57
CA ASP A 59 -13.10 3.86 2.15
C ASP A 59 -12.66 2.63 1.33
N LYS A 60 -12.03 2.87 0.19
CA LYS A 60 -11.59 1.84 -0.76
C LYS A 60 -10.22 2.19 -1.32
N ILE A 61 -9.57 1.20 -1.92
CA ILE A 61 -8.38 1.41 -2.74
C ILE A 61 -8.78 1.26 -4.21
N GLU A 62 -8.43 2.26 -5.00
CA GLU A 62 -8.45 2.19 -6.44
C GLU A 62 -7.01 2.11 -6.95
N SER A 63 -6.66 1.05 -7.64
CA SER A 63 -5.35 0.90 -8.28
C SER A 63 -5.48 1.10 -9.78
N ILE A 64 -4.76 2.06 -10.34
CA ILE A 64 -4.75 2.32 -11.78
C ILE A 64 -3.87 1.27 -12.45
N ILE A 65 -4.45 0.43 -13.30
CA ILE A 65 -3.76 -0.61 -14.05
C ILE A 65 -3.26 -0.05 -15.38
N ASP A 66 -4.14 0.62 -16.13
CA ASP A 66 -3.81 1.24 -17.42
C ASP A 66 -4.64 2.50 -17.66
N TYR A 67 -4.15 3.35 -18.56
CA TYR A 67 -4.86 4.53 -19.07
C TYR A 67 -4.79 4.58 -20.59
N ASP A 68 -5.94 4.61 -21.23
CA ASP A 68 -6.08 4.85 -22.68
C ASP A 68 -6.39 6.33 -22.93
N PRO A 69 -5.41 7.13 -23.37
CA PRO A 69 -5.61 8.56 -23.63
C PRO A 69 -6.53 8.85 -24.83
N LYS A 70 -6.68 7.90 -25.79
CA LYS A 70 -7.57 8.06 -26.93
C LYS A 70 -9.03 7.98 -26.51
N LYS A 71 -9.34 7.03 -25.62
CA LYS A 71 -10.70 6.81 -25.10
C LYS A 71 -10.98 7.64 -23.85
N ASN A 72 -9.93 8.27 -23.27
CA ASN A 72 -9.97 8.93 -21.96
C ASN A 72 -10.59 8.02 -20.89
N GLN A 73 -10.04 6.80 -20.81
CA GLN A 73 -10.57 5.70 -20.02
C GLN A 73 -9.45 5.01 -19.24
N LEU A 74 -9.72 4.73 -17.97
CA LEU A 74 -8.87 3.94 -17.11
C LEU A 74 -9.33 2.48 -17.10
N THR A 75 -8.37 1.58 -16.88
CA THR A 75 -8.61 0.26 -16.31
C THR A 75 -8.13 0.31 -14.88
N VAL A 76 -9.01 -0.01 -13.93
CA VAL A 76 -8.72 0.08 -12.50
C VAL A 76 -9.06 -1.24 -11.80
N SER A 77 -8.36 -1.54 -10.71
CA SER A 77 -8.78 -2.49 -9.69
C SER A 77 -9.35 -1.71 -8.51
N ILE A 78 -10.47 -2.15 -7.96
CA ILE A 78 -11.08 -1.56 -6.76
C ILE A 78 -11.28 -2.66 -5.73
N GLU A 79 -10.86 -2.36 -4.51
CA GLU A 79 -10.95 -3.23 -3.35
C GLU A 79 -11.27 -2.47 -2.07
N SER A 80 -11.73 -3.19 -1.05
CA SER A 80 -11.87 -2.69 0.32
C SER A 80 -11.64 -3.84 1.31
N PRO A 81 -11.61 -3.61 2.62
CA PRO A 81 -11.47 -4.70 3.59
C PRO A 81 -12.52 -5.81 3.44
N SER A 82 -13.73 -5.48 2.94
CA SER A 82 -14.85 -6.41 2.75
C SER A 82 -15.12 -6.79 1.29
N GLU A 83 -14.54 -6.08 0.32
CA GLU A 83 -14.76 -6.33 -1.11
C GLU A 83 -13.50 -6.84 -1.78
N TYR A 84 -13.54 -8.09 -2.24
CA TYR A 84 -12.44 -8.71 -2.99
C TYR A 84 -12.10 -7.89 -4.25
N PRO A 85 -10.82 -7.70 -4.58
CA PRO A 85 -10.39 -6.93 -5.75
C PRO A 85 -11.09 -7.36 -7.03
N ASN A 86 -11.73 -6.41 -7.71
CA ASN A 86 -12.31 -6.61 -9.03
C ASN A 86 -11.88 -5.49 -9.99
N TYR A 87 -11.88 -5.81 -11.28
CA TYR A 87 -11.44 -4.90 -12.33
C TYR A 87 -12.62 -4.21 -13.00
N TYR A 88 -12.38 -2.94 -13.36
CA TYR A 88 -13.38 -2.08 -13.97
C TYR A 88 -12.73 -1.24 -15.08
N THR A 89 -13.52 -0.84 -16.07
CA THR A 89 -13.20 0.33 -16.85
C THR A 89 -13.86 1.56 -16.21
N LYS A 90 -13.18 2.70 -16.25
CA LYS A 90 -13.65 3.97 -15.67
C LYS A 90 -13.49 5.09 -16.68
N LYS A 91 -14.57 5.79 -17.02
CA LYS A 91 -14.51 7.01 -17.87
C LYS A 91 -14.01 8.16 -17.01
N VAL A 92 -12.89 8.78 -17.38
CA VAL A 92 -12.27 9.85 -16.60
C VAL A 92 -13.21 11.04 -16.36
N LYS A 93 -13.92 11.50 -17.42
CA LYS A 93 -14.80 12.68 -17.30
C LYS A 93 -16.06 12.47 -16.48
N SER A 94 -16.71 11.31 -16.64
CA SER A 94 -18.00 11.04 -16.00
C SER A 94 -17.90 10.22 -14.72
N GLY A 95 -16.74 9.61 -14.46
CA GLY A 95 -16.58 8.66 -13.37
C GLY A 95 -17.32 7.33 -13.57
N LYS A 96 -18.00 7.14 -14.72
CA LYS A 96 -18.79 5.93 -14.99
C LYS A 96 -17.90 4.70 -14.95
N LEU A 97 -18.27 3.75 -14.09
CA LEU A 97 -17.65 2.44 -13.95
C LEU A 97 -18.41 1.37 -14.71
N GLU A 98 -17.68 0.50 -15.39
CA GLU A 98 -18.22 -0.71 -16.00
C GLU A 98 -17.39 -1.89 -15.53
N LYS A 99 -18.04 -2.86 -14.87
CA LYS A 99 -17.37 -4.02 -14.27
C LYS A 99 -16.85 -4.96 -15.34
N LEU A 100 -15.58 -5.34 -15.23
CA LEU A 100 -14.93 -6.30 -16.13
C LEU A 100 -14.89 -7.72 -15.55
N THR A 101 -14.78 -7.85 -14.23
CA THR A 101 -14.66 -9.14 -13.54
C THR A 101 -15.67 -9.25 -12.41
N ASN A 102 -16.00 -10.50 -12.03
CA ASN A 102 -16.84 -10.80 -10.89
C ASN A 102 -16.17 -11.87 -10.01
N LEU A 103 -14.94 -11.54 -9.59
CA LEU A 103 -14.14 -12.41 -8.72
C LEU A 103 -14.79 -12.48 -7.35
N LYS A 104 -14.85 -13.68 -6.81
CA LYS A 104 -15.41 -13.93 -5.48
C LYS A 104 -14.31 -13.99 -4.45
N ASN A 105 -14.61 -13.54 -3.23
CA ASN A 105 -13.69 -13.67 -2.11
C ASN A 105 -13.47 -15.16 -1.78
N PRO A 106 -12.24 -15.69 -1.92
CA PRO A 106 -11.94 -17.07 -1.56
C PRO A 106 -11.62 -17.25 -0.07
N PHE A 107 -11.54 -16.15 0.71
CA PHE A 107 -11.10 -16.12 2.11
C PHE A 107 -12.26 -15.73 3.03
N LEU A 108 -13.38 -16.44 2.95
CA LEU A 108 -14.60 -16.11 3.69
C LEU A 108 -14.40 -16.13 5.22
N GLU A 109 -13.48 -16.95 5.71
CA GLU A 109 -13.13 -17.04 7.13
C GLU A 109 -12.51 -15.76 7.69
N LEU A 110 -11.89 -14.94 6.83
CA LEU A 110 -11.27 -13.68 7.18
C LEU A 110 -12.13 -12.46 6.85
N GLN A 111 -13.29 -12.64 6.23
CA GLN A 111 -14.11 -11.54 5.70
C GLN A 111 -14.51 -10.51 6.77
N ASN A 112 -14.73 -10.95 8.00
CA ASN A 112 -15.18 -10.10 9.11
C ASN A 112 -14.07 -9.78 10.13
N VAL A 113 -12.83 -10.14 9.82
CA VAL A 113 -11.69 -9.84 10.69
C VAL A 113 -11.47 -8.33 10.71
N LYS A 114 -11.49 -7.78 11.91
CA LYS A 114 -11.19 -6.36 12.11
C LYS A 114 -9.70 -6.14 11.91
N LYS A 115 -9.35 -5.14 11.12
CA LYS A 115 -7.97 -4.67 10.99
C LYS A 115 -7.90 -3.16 11.10
N GLU A 116 -6.81 -2.70 11.66
CA GLU A 116 -6.51 -1.27 11.77
C GLU A 116 -5.02 -1.03 11.55
N LYS A 117 -4.70 0.09 10.94
CA LYS A 117 -3.33 0.58 10.91
C LYS A 117 -3.04 1.26 12.23
N ILE A 118 -2.03 0.79 12.93
CA ILE A 118 -1.51 1.48 14.11
C ILE A 118 -0.21 2.19 13.76
N THR A 119 0.05 3.31 14.47
CA THR A 119 1.26 4.10 14.34
C THR A 119 1.81 4.34 15.74
N TYR A 120 3.10 4.16 15.92
CA TYR A 120 3.78 4.29 17.20
C TYR A 120 5.19 4.82 17.01
N LEU A 121 5.81 5.28 18.08
CA LEU A 121 7.15 5.85 18.03
C LEU A 121 8.18 4.90 18.65
N ARG A 122 9.30 4.73 17.99
CA ARG A 122 10.51 4.16 18.57
C ARG A 122 11.12 5.16 19.57
N ASN A 123 11.89 4.69 20.52
CA ASN A 123 12.49 5.52 21.57
C ASN A 123 13.37 6.68 21.06
N ASP A 124 13.90 6.57 19.85
CA ASP A 124 14.68 7.61 19.17
C ASP A 124 13.83 8.56 18.28
N GLY A 125 12.49 8.45 18.36
CA GLY A 125 11.54 9.29 17.66
C GLY A 125 11.23 8.88 16.21
N VAL A 126 11.73 7.72 15.75
CA VAL A 126 11.35 7.18 14.43
C VAL A 126 9.91 6.69 14.47
N GLU A 127 9.07 7.21 13.57
CA GLU A 127 7.69 6.76 13.43
C GLU A 127 7.63 5.38 12.76
N LEU A 128 6.96 4.45 13.42
CA LEU A 128 6.74 3.10 12.98
C LEU A 128 5.25 2.83 12.78
N SER A 129 4.92 1.76 12.06
CA SER A 129 3.53 1.36 11.86
C SER A 129 3.40 -0.13 11.61
N GLY A 130 2.20 -0.66 11.80
CA GLY A 130 1.83 -2.03 11.48
C GLY A 130 0.34 -2.15 11.19
N ILE A 131 -0.08 -3.31 10.71
CA ILE A 131 -1.48 -3.66 10.54
C ILE A 131 -1.85 -4.63 11.66
N LEU A 132 -2.71 -4.17 12.55
CA LEU A 132 -3.22 -4.95 13.67
C LEU A 132 -4.49 -5.67 13.25
N TYR A 133 -4.50 -7.00 13.37
CA TYR A 133 -5.66 -7.86 13.15
C TYR A 133 -6.15 -8.38 14.49
N LEU A 134 -7.45 -8.23 14.73
CA LEU A 134 -8.11 -8.64 15.97
C LEU A 134 -9.01 -9.86 15.73
N PRO A 135 -9.04 -10.85 16.64
CA PRO A 135 -9.98 -11.96 16.56
C PRO A 135 -11.43 -11.48 16.48
N LEU A 136 -12.29 -12.24 15.78
CA LEU A 136 -13.70 -11.88 15.56
C LEU A 136 -14.46 -11.56 16.84
N ASN A 137 -14.16 -12.25 17.92
CA ASN A 137 -14.85 -12.12 19.22
C ASN A 137 -14.09 -11.21 20.19
N TYR A 138 -13.07 -10.49 19.74
CA TYR A 138 -12.33 -9.58 20.60
C TYR A 138 -13.16 -8.35 20.94
N ASP A 139 -13.33 -8.11 22.23
CA ASP A 139 -14.03 -6.97 22.79
C ASP A 139 -13.01 -5.95 23.33
N LYS A 140 -12.85 -4.85 22.62
CA LYS A 140 -11.91 -3.77 23.00
C LYS A 140 -12.24 -3.15 24.36
N GLU A 141 -13.49 -3.13 24.76
CA GLU A 141 -13.93 -2.53 26.04
C GLU A 141 -13.48 -3.38 27.24
N LYS A 142 -13.41 -4.68 27.09
CA LYS A 142 -12.97 -5.58 28.15
C LYS A 142 -11.46 -5.58 28.38
N LYS A 143 -10.68 -5.11 27.39
CA LYS A 143 -9.21 -5.07 27.45
C LYS A 143 -8.58 -6.41 27.87
N GLU A 144 -9.16 -7.52 27.44
CA GLU A 144 -8.63 -8.85 27.72
C GLU A 144 -7.26 -9.02 27.06
N LYS A 145 -6.29 -9.51 27.81
CA LYS A 145 -4.98 -9.83 27.25
C LYS A 145 -5.08 -11.09 26.39
N MET A 146 -4.63 -10.99 25.16
CA MET A 146 -4.64 -12.08 24.19
C MET A 146 -3.22 -12.43 23.78
N PRO A 147 -2.94 -13.69 23.42
CA PRO A 147 -1.66 -14.03 22.79
C PRO A 147 -1.54 -13.28 21.47
N MET A 148 -0.36 -12.72 21.20
CA MET A 148 -0.08 -11.97 19.98
C MET A 148 1.04 -12.60 19.17
N ILE A 149 0.88 -12.59 17.85
CA ILE A 149 1.95 -12.87 16.89
C ILE A 149 2.36 -11.55 16.25
N LEU A 150 3.65 -11.22 16.40
CA LEU A 150 4.27 -10.09 15.74
C LEU A 150 5.03 -10.60 14.51
N TRP A 151 4.66 -10.10 13.33
CA TRP A 151 5.32 -10.41 12.07
C TRP A 151 5.96 -9.16 11.49
N ALA A 152 7.27 -9.20 11.29
CA ALA A 152 8.06 -8.10 10.76
C ALA A 152 9.19 -8.62 9.88
N TYR A 153 9.63 -7.77 8.95
CA TYR A 153 10.83 -7.98 8.16
C TYR A 153 11.70 -6.72 8.22
N PRO A 154 12.95 -6.81 8.73
CA PRO A 154 13.82 -5.65 8.79
C PRO A 154 14.19 -5.17 7.38
N ARG A 155 14.14 -3.85 7.20
CA ARG A 155 14.51 -3.19 5.94
C ARG A 155 15.56 -2.12 6.21
N GLU A 156 16.60 -2.08 5.38
CA GLU A 156 17.67 -1.13 5.48
C GLU A 156 17.34 0.18 4.79
N PHE A 157 17.67 1.30 5.45
CA PHE A 157 17.49 2.66 4.94
C PHE A 157 18.75 3.49 5.21
N LYS A 158 19.05 4.42 4.30
CA LYS A 158 20.18 5.34 4.46
C LYS A 158 19.86 6.57 5.29
N ASP A 159 18.57 6.85 5.51
CA ASP A 159 18.10 8.04 6.24
C ASP A 159 16.75 7.81 6.91
N ARG A 160 16.47 8.61 7.95
CA ARG A 160 15.22 8.56 8.73
C ARG A 160 14.00 8.95 7.91
N GLN A 161 14.12 9.89 7.00
CA GLN A 161 12.99 10.35 6.19
C GLN A 161 12.45 9.23 5.31
N SER A 162 13.34 8.47 4.68
CA SER A 162 12.95 7.30 3.89
C SER A 162 12.38 6.18 4.76
N ALA A 163 12.94 5.97 5.95
CA ALA A 163 12.52 4.94 6.90
C ALA A 163 11.13 5.19 7.49
N SER A 164 10.76 6.46 7.68
CA SER A 164 9.46 6.88 8.25
C SER A 164 8.33 6.97 7.22
N GLN A 165 8.59 6.68 5.95
CA GLN A 165 7.54 6.67 4.93
C GLN A 165 6.57 5.53 5.16
N ASN A 166 5.31 5.88 5.38
CA ASN A 166 4.25 4.92 5.64
C ASN A 166 3.32 4.80 4.43
N THR A 167 3.39 3.63 3.78
CA THR A 167 2.55 3.29 2.61
C THR A 167 1.46 2.28 2.93
N LYS A 168 1.27 1.91 4.21
CA LYS A 168 0.22 0.97 4.62
C LYS A 168 -1.15 1.63 4.52
N ASN A 169 -2.13 0.86 4.03
CA ASN A 169 -3.49 1.33 3.87
C ASN A 169 -4.46 0.30 4.47
N SER A 170 -5.23 0.72 5.48
CA SER A 170 -6.21 -0.14 6.14
C SER A 170 -7.37 -0.57 5.23
N ASN A 171 -7.58 0.14 4.11
CA ASN A 171 -8.60 -0.19 3.12
C ASN A 171 -8.16 -1.29 2.13
N GLU A 172 -6.92 -1.74 2.19
CA GLU A 172 -6.44 -2.86 1.38
C GLU A 172 -7.16 -4.15 1.77
N PHE A 173 -7.55 -4.95 0.78
CA PHE A 173 -8.13 -6.27 1.05
C PHE A 173 -7.09 -7.18 1.73
N THR A 174 -7.51 -7.94 2.73
CA THR A 174 -6.64 -8.90 3.39
C THR A 174 -6.47 -10.14 2.50
N TYR A 175 -5.37 -10.18 1.76
CA TYR A 175 -5.01 -11.27 0.87
C TYR A 175 -3.97 -12.18 1.55
N PRO A 176 -4.39 -13.22 2.28
CA PRO A 176 -3.46 -14.10 2.95
C PRO A 176 -2.76 -14.99 1.92
N TYR A 177 -1.45 -14.96 1.94
CA TYR A 177 -0.64 -15.89 1.16
C TYR A 177 -0.36 -17.16 1.98
N TYR A 178 0.18 -18.18 1.33
CA TYR A 178 0.71 -19.36 2.00
C TYR A 178 1.73 -18.94 3.09
N GLY A 179 1.51 -19.35 4.31
CA GLY A 179 2.36 -18.97 5.46
C GLY A 179 2.04 -17.59 6.08
N SER A 180 0.95 -16.93 5.67
CA SER A 180 0.50 -15.70 6.32
C SER A 180 0.11 -15.94 7.77
N MET A 181 0.61 -15.09 8.66
CA MET A 181 0.26 -15.13 10.09
C MET A 181 -1.18 -14.71 10.36
N VAL A 182 -1.83 -14.01 9.43
CA VAL A 182 -3.20 -13.49 9.60
C VAL A 182 -4.21 -14.60 9.89
N TYR A 183 -4.01 -15.82 9.41
CA TYR A 183 -4.90 -16.94 9.73
C TYR A 183 -4.98 -17.28 11.23
N TRP A 184 -3.95 -16.97 12.01
CA TRP A 184 -3.97 -17.23 13.46
C TRP A 184 -5.01 -16.41 14.20
N VAL A 185 -5.52 -15.34 13.59
CA VAL A 185 -6.63 -14.56 14.15
C VAL A 185 -7.90 -15.41 14.32
N THR A 186 -8.11 -16.42 13.47
CA THR A 186 -9.22 -17.37 13.58
C THR A 186 -9.05 -18.35 14.74
N LYS A 187 -7.84 -18.41 15.32
CA LYS A 187 -7.49 -19.24 16.50
C LYS A 187 -7.38 -18.43 17.79
N GLY A 188 -7.83 -17.18 17.76
CA GLY A 188 -7.85 -16.33 18.93
C GLY A 188 -6.55 -15.57 19.21
N TYR A 189 -5.63 -15.52 18.26
CA TYR A 189 -4.44 -14.68 18.39
C TYR A 189 -4.71 -13.29 17.82
N VAL A 190 -4.18 -12.27 18.48
CA VAL A 190 -3.96 -10.97 17.86
C VAL A 190 -2.77 -11.09 16.92
N VAL A 191 -2.82 -10.47 15.74
CA VAL A 191 -1.71 -10.48 14.80
C VAL A 191 -1.33 -9.05 14.47
N LEU A 192 -0.09 -8.66 14.78
CA LEU A 192 0.52 -7.44 14.28
C LEU A 192 1.36 -7.80 13.06
N ASP A 193 0.80 -7.55 11.87
CA ASP A 193 1.38 -7.91 10.58
C ASP A 193 2.08 -6.72 9.93
N ASP A 194 3.12 -7.02 9.15
CA ASP A 194 3.94 -6.02 8.44
C ASP A 194 4.38 -4.86 9.36
N ALA A 195 4.75 -5.19 10.60
CA ALA A 195 5.29 -4.19 11.52
C ALA A 195 6.57 -3.57 10.94
N SER A 196 6.67 -2.24 10.96
CA SER A 196 7.83 -1.52 10.43
C SER A 196 9.06 -1.77 11.29
N PHE A 197 10.10 -2.35 10.68
CA PHE A 197 11.38 -2.66 11.33
C PHE A 197 12.54 -2.03 10.53
N PRO A 198 12.62 -0.68 10.50
CA PRO A 198 13.70 -0.02 9.77
C PRO A 198 15.04 -0.18 10.50
N ILE A 199 16.06 -0.47 9.71
CA ILE A 199 17.46 -0.40 10.11
C ILE A 199 18.07 0.77 9.36
N ILE A 200 18.44 1.81 10.09
CA ILE A 200 18.79 3.11 9.52
C ILE A 200 20.29 3.33 9.67
N GLY A 201 20.95 3.60 8.54
CA GLY A 201 22.27 4.19 8.52
C GLY A 201 22.14 5.70 8.63
N GLU A 202 23.02 6.34 9.42
CA GLU A 202 23.06 7.79 9.58
C GLU A 202 24.48 8.27 9.41
N ASP A 203 24.64 9.39 8.72
CA ASP A 203 25.93 10.01 8.42
C ASP A 203 26.88 9.06 7.69
N GLU A 204 28.00 8.71 8.33
CA GLU A 204 29.00 7.78 7.79
C GLU A 204 28.71 6.31 8.16
N ASN A 205 27.68 6.04 8.99
CA ASN A 205 27.36 4.68 9.43
C ASN A 205 26.48 3.95 8.41
N GLU A 206 26.85 2.72 8.11
CA GLU A 206 25.98 1.84 7.32
C GLU A 206 24.88 1.23 8.20
N PRO A 207 23.71 0.88 7.64
CA PRO A 207 22.61 0.31 8.41
C PRO A 207 23.03 -0.90 9.28
N ASN A 208 23.92 -1.72 8.77
CA ASN A 208 24.38 -2.94 9.44
C ASN A 208 25.26 -2.71 10.66
N ASP A 209 25.85 -1.54 10.82
CA ASP A 209 26.73 -1.23 11.96
C ASP A 209 25.98 -1.26 13.30
N ASN A 210 24.69 -0.94 13.28
CA ASN A 210 23.85 -0.94 14.48
C ASN A 210 22.59 -1.80 14.35
N PHE A 211 22.62 -2.82 13.52
CA PHE A 211 21.50 -3.70 13.16
C PHE A 211 20.78 -4.27 14.39
N ARG A 212 21.54 -4.93 15.29
CA ARG A 212 20.97 -5.61 16.45
C ARG A 212 20.24 -4.66 17.40
N ASN A 213 20.82 -3.50 17.70
CA ASN A 213 20.23 -2.55 18.64
C ASN A 213 18.95 -1.97 18.04
N GLN A 214 18.95 -1.64 16.74
CA GLN A 214 17.76 -1.13 16.08
C GLN A 214 16.68 -2.19 15.94
N LEU A 215 17.05 -3.45 15.71
CA LEU A 215 16.10 -4.56 15.68
C LEU A 215 15.36 -4.72 17.02
N VAL A 216 16.11 -4.67 18.13
CA VAL A 216 15.53 -4.74 19.50
C VAL A 216 14.63 -3.54 19.74
N ALA A 217 15.09 -2.32 19.44
CA ALA A 217 14.30 -1.11 19.66
C ALA A 217 12.99 -1.09 18.82
N ASN A 218 13.01 -1.64 17.60
CA ASN A 218 11.81 -1.80 16.78
C ASN A 218 10.83 -2.79 17.44
N ALA A 219 11.34 -3.92 17.96
CA ALA A 219 10.52 -4.93 18.62
C ALA A 219 9.89 -4.40 19.91
N GLU A 220 10.66 -3.72 20.76
CA GLU A 220 10.17 -3.07 21.99
C GLU A 220 9.05 -2.09 21.66
N ALA A 221 9.27 -1.17 20.72
CA ALA A 221 8.27 -0.20 20.32
C ALA A 221 6.97 -0.85 19.78
N ALA A 222 7.08 -1.96 19.05
CA ALA A 222 5.93 -2.68 18.52
C ALA A 222 5.16 -3.48 19.59
N ILE A 223 5.82 -3.90 20.67
CA ILE A 223 5.18 -4.62 21.78
C ILE A 223 4.48 -3.64 22.73
N ASP A 224 5.04 -2.45 22.90
CA ASP A 224 4.51 -1.43 23.81
C ASP A 224 3.32 -0.64 23.19
N ALA A 225 3.11 -0.75 21.87
CA ALA A 225 2.06 -0.04 21.13
C ALA A 225 0.69 -0.68 21.30
#